data_698adcfc9ee011ad6f3fa30747bf5918
#
_entry.id   698adcfc9ee011ad6f3fa30747bf5918
#
_cell.length_a   1.000
_cell.length_b   1.000
_cell.length_c   1.000
_cell.angle_alpha   90.00
_cell.angle_beta   90.00
_cell.angle_gamma   90.00
#
_symmetry.space_group_name_H-M   'P 1'
#
loop_
_entity.id
_entity.type
_entity.pdbx_description
1 polymer ?
#
loop_
_entity_poly.entity_id
_entity_poly.type
_entity_poly.pdbx_seq_one_letter_code
_entity_poly.pdbx_strand_id
1 'polypeptide(L)'
;MPLYHFSEDPDITIFRPHVPEHRPDAEPLVYAIDEWHAPMYYFPRQCPRACFWPGDRTTAADRERWFAGIGAKMVIAIESAWLDRVRMTTLYRYVMPEATFTEHGDASGHWHSRETVVPLAVEPVGDLLDALVAANVELRITPRVYEIWTAVVASTLEFSGTRLRNAKGWTDAAG
;
A
#
# COMPACT_ATOMS: atom_id res chain seq x y z
N MET A 1 -6.82 17.42 -2.05
CA MET A 1 -7.08 15.95 -2.04
C MET A 1 -6.56 15.38 -0.72
N PRO A 2 -7.32 14.55 0.01
CA PRO A 2 -6.85 14.01 1.29
C PRO A 2 -5.59 13.17 1.12
N LEU A 3 -4.59 13.41 1.95
CA LEU A 3 -3.35 12.64 2.04
C LEU A 3 -3.25 11.98 3.40
N TYR A 4 -2.76 10.75 3.43
CA TYR A 4 -2.73 9.94 4.65
C TYR A 4 -1.36 9.31 4.88
N HIS A 5 -1.02 9.15 6.15
CA HIS A 5 0.04 8.24 6.60
C HIS A 5 -0.56 7.22 7.56
N PHE A 6 -0.07 5.98 7.54
CA PHE A 6 -0.60 4.90 8.38
C PHE A 6 0.47 4.38 9.33
N SER A 7 0.09 4.18 10.60
CA SER A 7 0.98 3.65 11.63
C SER A 7 0.20 2.82 12.66
N GLU A 8 0.87 1.85 13.27
CA GLU A 8 0.38 1.13 14.44
C GLU A 8 0.55 1.96 15.74
N ASP A 9 1.34 3.03 15.69
CA ASP A 9 1.55 3.99 16.78
C ASP A 9 0.53 5.14 16.69
N PRO A 10 -0.32 5.39 17.72
CA PRO A 10 -1.30 6.48 17.73
C PRO A 10 -0.71 7.83 18.15
N ASP A 11 0.51 7.87 18.68
CA ASP A 11 1.05 9.02 19.40
C ASP A 11 2.06 9.86 18.59
N ILE A 12 2.12 9.66 17.27
CA ILE A 12 3.01 10.42 16.41
C ILE A 12 2.47 11.85 16.26
N THR A 13 3.13 12.80 16.88
CA THR A 13 2.74 14.22 16.78
C THR A 13 3.46 14.98 15.68
N ILE A 14 4.57 14.43 15.15
CA ILE A 14 5.40 15.08 14.15
C ILE A 14 6.10 14.04 13.29
N PHE A 15 6.04 14.21 11.97
CA PHE A 15 6.76 13.43 10.98
C PHE A 15 7.97 14.19 10.49
N ARG A 16 9.16 13.62 10.67
CA ARG A 16 10.42 14.21 10.17
C ARG A 16 10.88 13.47 8.93
N PRO A 17 11.43 14.16 7.93
CA PRO A 17 12.07 13.50 6.82
C PRO A 17 13.11 12.48 7.30
N HIS A 18 13.03 11.28 6.77
CA HIS A 18 13.95 10.18 7.13
C HIS A 18 14.35 9.38 5.91
N VAL A 19 15.54 8.81 5.96
CA VAL A 19 16.04 7.88 4.95
C VAL A 19 15.57 6.48 5.30
N PRO A 20 14.90 5.76 4.39
CA PRO A 20 14.53 4.36 4.64
C PRO A 20 15.78 3.48 4.83
N GLU A 21 15.81 2.64 5.87
CA GLU A 21 16.94 1.77 6.20
C GLU A 21 17.42 0.90 5.02
N HIS A 22 16.49 0.45 4.17
CA HIS A 22 16.78 -0.40 3.01
C HIS A 22 17.22 0.40 1.77
N ARG A 23 17.26 1.73 1.84
CA ARG A 23 17.73 2.63 0.77
C ARG A 23 18.55 3.75 1.39
N PRO A 24 19.75 3.47 1.89
CA PRO A 24 20.56 4.44 2.63
C PRO A 24 21.00 5.65 1.79
N ASP A 25 21.01 5.51 0.47
CA ASP A 25 21.35 6.60 -0.46
C ASP A 25 20.14 7.41 -0.92
N ALA A 26 18.93 7.10 -0.42
CA ALA A 26 17.73 7.86 -0.77
C ALA A 26 17.69 9.21 -0.07
N GLU A 27 17.00 10.16 -0.68
CA GLU A 27 16.70 11.44 -0.04
C GLU A 27 15.83 11.25 1.21
N PRO A 28 16.09 11.95 2.32
CA PRO A 28 15.19 11.91 3.48
C PRO A 28 13.86 12.60 3.15
N LEU A 29 12.76 11.84 3.32
CA LEU A 29 11.41 12.27 2.96
C LEU A 29 10.39 11.86 4.03
N VAL A 30 9.29 12.61 4.11
CA VAL A 30 8.03 12.18 4.75
C VAL A 30 7.12 11.66 3.63
N TYR A 31 6.59 10.45 3.78
CA TYR A 31 5.72 9.83 2.79
C TYR A 31 4.26 9.88 3.20
N ALA A 32 3.40 10.11 2.22
CA ALA A 32 1.96 10.00 2.33
C ALA A 32 1.39 9.26 1.11
N ILE A 33 0.12 8.86 1.21
CA ILE A 33 -0.63 8.20 0.16
C ILE A 33 -1.96 8.93 -0.05
N ASP A 34 -2.44 9.00 -1.28
CA ASP A 34 -3.75 9.56 -1.58
C ASP A 34 -4.90 8.64 -1.12
N GLU A 35 -6.11 9.16 -1.12
CA GLU A 35 -7.30 8.46 -0.66
C GLU A 35 -7.63 7.21 -1.49
N TRP A 36 -7.44 7.27 -2.82
CA TRP A 36 -7.78 6.15 -3.69
C TRP A 36 -6.89 4.93 -3.44
N HIS A 37 -5.59 5.17 -3.20
CA HIS A 37 -4.57 4.15 -2.97
C HIS A 37 -4.37 3.81 -1.48
N ALA A 38 -4.98 4.57 -0.57
CA ALA A 38 -4.88 4.36 0.89
C ALA A 38 -5.11 2.91 1.35
N PRO A 39 -6.04 2.13 0.75
CA PRO A 39 -6.24 0.73 1.14
C PRO A 39 -5.01 -0.17 1.04
N MET A 40 -4.03 0.18 0.21
CA MET A 40 -2.74 -0.54 0.16
C MET A 40 -1.99 -0.52 1.49
N TYR A 41 -2.36 0.39 2.40
CA TYR A 41 -1.74 0.56 3.71
C TYR A 41 -2.61 0.12 4.89
N TYR A 42 -3.78 -0.50 4.67
CA TYR A 42 -4.65 -1.07 5.71
C TYR A 42 -4.12 -2.44 6.20
N PHE A 43 -2.84 -2.51 6.49
CA PHE A 43 -2.15 -3.74 6.86
C PHE A 43 -1.09 -3.47 7.95
N PRO A 44 -0.73 -4.50 8.75
CA PRO A 44 0.43 -4.44 9.61
C PRO A 44 1.67 -3.99 8.82
N ARG A 45 2.50 -3.15 9.41
CA ARG A 45 3.63 -2.49 8.73
C ARG A 45 4.55 -3.42 7.95
N GLN A 46 4.78 -4.65 8.44
CA GLN A 46 5.70 -5.59 7.83
C GLN A 46 5.03 -6.63 6.91
N CYS A 47 3.70 -6.56 6.74
CA CYS A 47 2.96 -7.50 5.90
C CYS A 47 3.35 -7.35 4.42
N PRO A 48 3.94 -8.40 3.80
CA PRO A 48 4.21 -8.40 2.37
C PRO A 48 2.90 -8.45 1.59
N ARG A 49 2.77 -7.60 0.58
CA ARG A 49 1.56 -7.54 -0.24
C ARG A 49 1.83 -7.08 -1.66
N ALA A 50 1.10 -7.68 -2.60
CA ALA A 50 1.02 -7.27 -3.98
C ALA A 50 -0.33 -6.58 -4.21
N CYS A 51 -0.31 -5.29 -4.56
CA CYS A 51 -1.47 -4.49 -4.85
C CYS A 51 -1.51 -4.24 -6.36
N PHE A 52 -2.66 -4.42 -7.01
CA PHE A 52 -2.77 -4.20 -8.44
C PHE A 52 -4.19 -3.80 -8.86
N TRP A 53 -4.27 -3.03 -9.95
CA TRP A 53 -5.52 -2.49 -10.48
C TRP A 53 -5.42 -2.23 -11.98
N PRO A 54 -6.56 -2.17 -12.69
CA PRO A 54 -6.56 -1.78 -14.10
C PRO A 54 -6.31 -0.28 -14.25
N GLY A 55 -5.30 0.09 -15.02
CA GLY A 55 -5.02 1.46 -15.43
C GLY A 55 -5.41 1.72 -16.90
N ASP A 56 -5.06 2.91 -17.40
CA ASP A 56 -5.38 3.34 -18.77
C ASP A 56 -4.71 2.47 -19.83
N ARG A 57 -3.53 1.90 -19.53
CA ARG A 57 -2.77 1.05 -20.44
C ARG A 57 -3.08 -0.44 -20.30
N THR A 58 -4.00 -0.81 -19.40
CA THR A 58 -4.35 -2.21 -19.17
C THR A 58 -5.07 -2.80 -20.39
N THR A 59 -4.49 -3.85 -20.97
CA THR A 59 -5.08 -4.56 -22.11
C THR A 59 -6.38 -5.27 -21.74
N ALA A 60 -7.25 -5.50 -22.74
CA ALA A 60 -8.47 -6.26 -22.55
C ALA A 60 -8.18 -7.69 -22.02
N ALA A 61 -7.10 -8.31 -22.49
CA ALA A 61 -6.69 -9.65 -22.08
C ALA A 61 -6.29 -9.70 -20.58
N ASP A 62 -5.52 -8.73 -20.12
CA ASP A 62 -5.14 -8.67 -18.70
C ASP A 62 -6.33 -8.27 -17.82
N ARG A 63 -7.18 -7.37 -18.28
CA ARG A 63 -8.43 -7.03 -17.58
C ARG A 63 -9.31 -8.26 -17.43
N GLU A 64 -9.51 -9.04 -18.48
CA GLU A 64 -10.27 -10.28 -18.43
C GLU A 64 -9.62 -11.31 -17.49
N ARG A 65 -8.31 -11.52 -17.61
CA ARG A 65 -7.57 -12.49 -16.81
C ARG A 65 -7.63 -12.21 -15.31
N TRP A 66 -7.54 -10.93 -14.92
CA TRP A 66 -7.34 -10.56 -13.51
C TRP A 66 -8.59 -9.99 -12.84
N PHE A 67 -9.50 -9.41 -13.62
CA PHE A 67 -10.68 -8.67 -13.15
C PHE A 67 -12.01 -9.14 -13.75
N ALA A 68 -12.06 -10.26 -14.48
CA ALA A 68 -13.31 -10.82 -14.95
C ALA A 68 -14.24 -11.17 -13.78
N GLY A 69 -15.44 -10.62 -13.77
CA GLY A 69 -16.43 -10.85 -12.73
C GLY A 69 -16.11 -10.22 -11.38
N ILE A 70 -15.05 -9.41 -11.28
CA ILE A 70 -14.66 -8.71 -10.06
C ILE A 70 -15.20 -7.29 -10.09
N GLY A 71 -16.04 -6.93 -9.11
CA GLY A 71 -16.55 -5.56 -8.94
C GLY A 71 -15.60 -4.63 -8.18
N ALA A 72 -14.47 -5.15 -7.68
CA ALA A 72 -13.52 -4.37 -6.91
C ALA A 72 -12.68 -3.44 -7.81
N LYS A 73 -12.32 -2.26 -7.25
CA LYS A 73 -11.44 -1.31 -7.94
C LYS A 73 -9.97 -1.74 -7.95
N MET A 74 -9.58 -2.55 -6.96
CA MET A 74 -8.21 -2.99 -6.70
C MET A 74 -8.23 -4.39 -6.09
N VAL A 75 -7.22 -5.17 -6.37
CA VAL A 75 -6.94 -6.44 -5.70
C VAL A 75 -5.67 -6.29 -4.86
N ILE A 76 -5.72 -6.77 -3.63
CA ILE A 76 -4.54 -6.85 -2.75
C ILE A 76 -4.35 -8.31 -2.35
N ALA A 77 -3.18 -8.87 -2.67
CA ALA A 77 -2.81 -10.24 -2.31
C ALA A 77 -1.84 -10.23 -1.12
N ILE A 78 -2.12 -11.07 -0.12
CA ILE A 78 -1.25 -11.29 1.04
C ILE A 78 -1.02 -12.79 1.27
N GLU A 79 0.00 -13.14 2.04
CA GLU A 79 0.21 -14.52 2.47
C GLU A 79 -0.71 -14.90 3.62
N SER A 80 -1.21 -16.14 3.59
CA SER A 80 -2.12 -16.70 4.62
C SER A 80 -1.54 -16.62 6.04
N ALA A 81 -0.21 -16.70 6.17
CA ALA A 81 0.48 -16.56 7.46
C ALA A 81 0.29 -15.18 8.13
N TRP A 82 -0.13 -14.16 7.39
CA TRP A 82 -0.36 -12.80 7.89
C TRP A 82 -1.81 -12.52 8.27
N LEU A 83 -2.76 -13.38 7.90
CA LEU A 83 -4.19 -13.10 8.06
C LEU A 83 -4.60 -12.83 9.51
N ASP A 84 -4.14 -13.65 10.46
CA ASP A 84 -4.48 -13.45 11.87
C ASP A 84 -3.87 -12.15 12.42
N ARG A 85 -2.67 -11.80 11.96
CA ARG A 85 -2.04 -10.53 12.33
C ARG A 85 -2.81 -9.34 11.75
N VAL A 86 -3.32 -9.43 10.52
CA VAL A 86 -4.19 -8.40 9.94
C VAL A 86 -5.44 -8.20 10.80
N ARG A 87 -6.09 -9.28 11.24
CA ARG A 87 -7.28 -9.23 12.10
C ARG A 87 -7.03 -8.60 13.47
N MET A 88 -5.83 -8.78 14.02
CA MET A 88 -5.51 -8.34 15.38
C MET A 88 -4.82 -6.96 15.43
N THR A 89 -4.39 -6.41 14.31
CA THR A 89 -3.63 -5.15 14.29
C THR A 89 -4.58 -3.97 14.43
N THR A 90 -4.27 -3.09 15.37
CA THR A 90 -4.85 -1.75 15.43
C THR A 90 -3.99 -0.81 14.58
N LEU A 91 -4.63 -0.11 13.65
CA LEU A 91 -3.99 0.80 12.73
C LEU A 91 -4.61 2.20 12.84
N TYR A 92 -3.77 3.22 12.75
CA TYR A 92 -4.18 4.62 12.79
C TYR A 92 -3.87 5.30 11.46
N ARG A 93 -4.81 6.13 11.02
CA ARG A 93 -4.71 6.98 9.86
C ARG A 93 -4.40 8.41 10.31
N TYR A 94 -3.27 8.93 9.88
CA TYR A 94 -2.89 10.32 10.07
C TYR A 94 -3.29 11.13 8.86
N VAL A 95 -4.11 12.16 9.05
CA VAL A 95 -4.50 13.10 7.99
C VAL A 95 -3.35 14.10 7.83
N MET A 96 -2.77 14.14 6.63
CA MET A 96 -1.60 14.98 6.35
C MET A 96 -2.02 16.29 5.68
N PRO A 97 -1.39 17.43 6.02
CA PRO A 97 -1.59 18.68 5.28
C PRO A 97 -1.05 18.55 3.86
N GLU A 98 -1.80 19.01 2.87
CA GLU A 98 -1.42 18.87 1.45
C GLU A 98 -0.27 19.83 1.06
N ALA A 99 -0.13 20.98 1.74
CA ALA A 99 0.64 22.14 1.29
C ALA A 99 2.13 21.89 0.98
N THR A 100 2.78 20.91 1.66
CA THR A 100 4.22 20.64 1.48
C THR A 100 4.49 19.35 0.72
N PHE A 101 3.44 18.65 0.29
CA PHE A 101 3.57 17.40 -0.42
C PHE A 101 3.59 17.57 -1.92
N THR A 102 4.43 16.80 -2.58
CA THR A 102 4.52 16.67 -4.04
C THR A 102 4.24 15.23 -4.44
N GLU A 103 3.49 15.02 -5.49
CA GLU A 103 3.23 13.70 -6.04
C GLU A 103 4.53 13.03 -6.50
N HIS A 104 4.67 11.74 -6.23
CA HIS A 104 5.88 11.00 -6.59
C HIS A 104 5.98 10.69 -8.10
N GLY A 105 4.86 10.78 -8.82
CA GLY A 105 4.82 10.67 -10.28
C GLY A 105 4.85 9.24 -10.83
N ASP A 106 4.63 8.22 -9.99
CA ASP A 106 4.67 6.79 -10.35
C ASP A 106 3.28 6.13 -10.47
N ALA A 107 2.21 6.92 -10.59
CA ALA A 107 0.81 6.48 -10.66
C ALA A 107 0.34 5.59 -9.47
N SER A 108 1.18 5.38 -8.47
CA SER A 108 0.86 4.56 -7.28
C SER A 108 0.27 5.36 -6.11
N GLY A 109 -0.06 6.63 -6.34
CA GLY A 109 -0.68 7.52 -5.36
C GLY A 109 0.23 7.95 -4.21
N HIS A 110 1.55 7.76 -4.34
CA HIS A 110 2.51 8.20 -3.34
C HIS A 110 2.81 9.69 -3.46
N TRP A 111 2.87 10.32 -2.29
CA TRP A 111 3.25 11.72 -2.12
C TRP A 111 4.41 11.81 -1.13
N HIS A 112 5.24 12.82 -1.29
CA HIS A 112 6.37 13.04 -0.40
C HIS A 112 6.56 14.52 -0.05
N SER A 113 7.11 14.77 1.14
CA SER A 113 7.51 16.11 1.59
C SER A 113 8.96 16.08 2.09
N ARG A 114 9.70 17.14 1.78
CA ARG A 114 11.05 17.40 2.30
C ARG A 114 11.03 18.10 3.64
N GLU A 115 9.87 18.53 4.07
CA GLU A 115 9.68 19.28 5.30
C GLU A 115 9.21 18.40 6.44
N THR A 116 9.42 18.89 7.65
CA THR A 116 8.80 18.31 8.84
C THR A 116 7.30 18.61 8.82
N VAL A 117 6.49 17.59 9.02
CA VAL A 117 5.03 17.67 8.90
C VAL A 117 4.36 17.37 10.24
N VAL A 118 3.44 18.24 10.64
CA VAL A 118 2.52 17.99 11.75
C VAL A 118 1.19 17.49 11.16
N PRO A 119 0.70 16.31 11.53
CA PRO A 119 -0.58 15.82 11.03
C PRO A 119 -1.73 16.69 11.51
N LEU A 120 -2.79 16.79 10.70
CA LEU A 120 -4.00 17.54 11.02
C LEU A 120 -4.91 16.79 12.00
N ALA A 121 -4.91 15.47 11.91
CA ALA A 121 -5.69 14.58 12.78
C ALA A 121 -5.09 13.18 12.78
N VAL A 122 -5.44 12.39 13.80
CA VAL A 122 -5.22 10.94 13.87
C VAL A 122 -6.55 10.25 14.17
N GLU A 123 -6.83 9.18 13.43
CA GLU A 123 -8.08 8.45 13.51
C GLU A 123 -7.81 6.94 13.48
N PRO A 124 -8.51 6.12 14.29
CA PRO A 124 -8.42 4.67 14.14
C PRO A 124 -9.04 4.24 12.80
N VAL A 125 -8.40 3.29 12.11
CA VAL A 125 -8.96 2.70 10.87
C VAL A 125 -10.14 1.78 11.19
N GLY A 126 -10.16 1.19 12.38
CA GLY A 126 -11.13 0.18 12.79
C GLY A 126 -10.71 -1.22 12.36
N ASP A 127 -11.69 -2.10 12.10
CA ASP A 127 -11.42 -3.43 11.56
C ASP A 127 -10.86 -3.30 10.14
N LEU A 128 -9.67 -3.89 9.93
CA LEU A 128 -8.95 -3.71 8.66
C LEU A 128 -9.61 -4.46 7.49
N LEU A 129 -10.27 -5.57 7.77
CA LEU A 129 -11.01 -6.33 6.73
C LEU A 129 -12.27 -5.59 6.31
N ASP A 130 -13.01 -5.04 7.27
CA ASP A 130 -14.19 -4.21 6.99
C ASP A 130 -13.79 -2.94 6.23
N ALA A 131 -12.68 -2.31 6.59
CA ALA A 131 -12.15 -1.14 5.90
C ALA A 131 -11.77 -1.44 4.44
N LEU A 132 -11.19 -2.61 4.15
CA LEU A 132 -10.89 -3.04 2.78
C LEU A 132 -12.18 -3.25 1.97
N VAL A 133 -13.18 -3.90 2.56
CA VAL A 133 -14.49 -4.11 1.92
C VAL A 133 -15.16 -2.77 1.62
N ALA A 134 -15.19 -1.86 2.60
CA ALA A 134 -15.76 -0.51 2.44
C ALA A 134 -15.03 0.31 1.36
N ALA A 135 -13.75 0.07 1.16
CA ALA A 135 -12.94 0.71 0.12
C ALA A 135 -13.09 0.06 -1.27
N ASN A 136 -13.97 -0.93 -1.43
CA ASN A 136 -14.17 -1.70 -2.66
C ASN A 136 -12.88 -2.39 -3.15
N VAL A 137 -12.18 -3.07 -2.24
CA VAL A 137 -10.96 -3.84 -2.48
C VAL A 137 -11.22 -5.33 -2.33
N GLU A 138 -10.74 -6.14 -3.27
CA GLU A 138 -10.69 -7.60 -3.13
C GLU A 138 -9.40 -8.01 -2.40
N LEU A 139 -9.53 -8.72 -1.29
CA LEU A 139 -8.40 -9.32 -0.60
C LEU A 139 -8.20 -10.77 -1.03
N ARG A 140 -7.06 -11.07 -1.64
CA ARG A 140 -6.64 -12.44 -1.97
C ARG A 140 -5.68 -12.98 -0.92
N ILE A 141 -5.99 -14.15 -0.39
CA ILE A 141 -5.16 -14.85 0.58
C ILE A 141 -4.51 -16.05 -0.12
N THR A 142 -3.18 -16.07 -0.17
CA THR A 142 -2.40 -17.09 -0.87
C THR A 142 -1.33 -17.69 0.04
N PRO A 143 -0.88 -18.92 -0.17
CA PRO A 143 0.27 -19.47 0.56
C PRO A 143 1.58 -18.71 0.33
N ARG A 144 1.74 -18.08 -0.84
CA ARG A 144 2.92 -17.32 -1.24
C ARG A 144 2.50 -16.20 -2.18
N VAL A 145 2.87 -14.97 -1.85
CA VAL A 145 2.53 -13.79 -2.67
C VAL A 145 3.47 -13.59 -3.86
N TYR A 146 4.63 -14.22 -3.81
CA TYR A 146 5.68 -14.06 -4.81
C TYR A 146 5.22 -14.42 -6.23
N GLU A 147 4.49 -15.52 -6.41
CA GLU A 147 3.99 -15.96 -7.72
C GLU A 147 2.98 -14.98 -8.30
N ILE A 148 2.10 -14.41 -7.45
CA ILE A 148 1.16 -13.37 -7.87
C ILE A 148 1.93 -12.12 -8.28
N TRP A 149 2.89 -11.69 -7.47
CA TRP A 149 3.73 -10.54 -7.78
C TRP A 149 4.43 -10.66 -9.13
N THR A 150 5.11 -11.78 -9.37
CA THR A 150 5.81 -12.03 -10.64
C THR A 150 4.86 -11.98 -11.85
N ALA A 151 3.67 -12.56 -11.72
CA ALA A 151 2.68 -12.55 -12.80
C ALA A 151 2.07 -11.17 -13.03
N VAL A 152 1.86 -10.38 -11.97
CA VAL A 152 1.35 -9.00 -12.05
C VAL A 152 2.38 -8.07 -12.71
N VAL A 153 3.64 -8.14 -12.32
CA VAL A 153 4.72 -7.34 -12.92
C VAL A 153 4.88 -7.63 -14.42
N ALA A 154 4.61 -8.87 -14.84
CA ALA A 154 4.63 -9.27 -16.27
C ALA A 154 3.35 -8.87 -17.04
N SER A 155 2.35 -8.30 -16.38
CA SER A 155 1.09 -7.86 -16.98
C SER A 155 1.12 -6.38 -17.37
N THR A 156 0.02 -5.88 -17.91
CA THR A 156 -0.20 -4.46 -18.21
C THR A 156 -1.01 -3.74 -17.13
N LEU A 157 -1.20 -4.36 -15.97
CA LEU A 157 -1.85 -3.75 -14.81
C LEU A 157 -0.95 -2.68 -14.20
N GLU A 158 -1.56 -1.70 -13.55
CA GLU A 158 -0.86 -0.87 -12.57
C GLU A 158 -0.68 -1.67 -11.27
N PHE A 159 0.43 -1.46 -10.58
CA PHE A 159 0.74 -2.25 -9.39
C PHE A 159 1.63 -1.52 -8.39
N SER A 160 1.57 -1.97 -7.15
CA SER A 160 2.48 -1.56 -6.08
C SER A 160 2.82 -2.76 -5.19
N GLY A 161 4.10 -2.97 -4.93
CA GLY A 161 4.60 -4.00 -4.02
C GLY A 161 5.10 -3.41 -2.71
N THR A 162 4.56 -3.88 -1.59
CA THR A 162 4.98 -3.39 -0.28
C THR A 162 5.55 -4.52 0.56
N ARG A 163 6.74 -4.29 1.15
CA ARG A 163 7.42 -5.24 2.06
C ARG A 163 7.63 -6.64 1.47
N LEU A 164 7.73 -6.78 0.17
CA LEU A 164 7.88 -8.06 -0.53
C LEU A 164 9.12 -8.84 -0.10
N ARG A 165 10.17 -8.17 0.39
CA ARG A 165 11.33 -8.83 0.99
C ARG A 165 10.99 -9.73 2.20
N ASN A 166 9.82 -9.53 2.81
CA ASN A 166 9.32 -10.38 3.90
C ASN A 166 8.47 -11.55 3.40
N ALA A 167 8.24 -11.64 2.09
CA ALA A 167 7.45 -12.71 1.49
C ALA A 167 8.22 -14.02 1.49
N LYS A 168 7.48 -15.12 1.65
CA LYS A 168 8.06 -16.46 1.62
C LYS A 168 8.66 -16.77 0.25
N GLY A 169 9.95 -17.09 0.23
CA GLY A 169 10.67 -17.44 -0.99
C GLY A 169 11.10 -16.22 -1.83
N TRP A 170 11.03 -15.02 -1.28
CA TRP A 170 11.57 -13.82 -1.94
C TRP A 170 13.07 -13.97 -2.15
N THR A 171 13.54 -13.63 -3.34
CA THR A 171 14.96 -13.50 -3.69
C THR A 171 15.18 -12.14 -4.33
N ASP A 172 16.28 -11.47 -3.99
CA ASP A 172 16.60 -10.11 -4.50
C ASP A 172 16.75 -10.03 -6.03
N ALA A 173 16.79 -11.19 -6.72
CA ALA A 173 16.86 -11.28 -8.18
C ALA A 173 15.52 -10.96 -8.90
N ALA A 174 14.46 -10.68 -8.17
CA ALA A 174 13.11 -10.47 -8.68
C ALA A 174 12.56 -9.05 -8.46
N GLY A 175 13.43 -8.11 -8.10
CA GLY A 175 13.12 -6.70 -7.91
C GLY A 175 13.52 -5.84 -9.10
#